data_3a5c8aeeb0378007528efa9b9d88141d
#
_entry.id   3a5c8aeeb0378007528efa9b9d88141d
#
_cell.length_a   1.000
_cell.length_b   1.000
_cell.length_c   1.000
_cell.angle_alpha   90.00
_cell.angle_beta   90.00
_cell.angle_gamma   90.00
#
_symmetry.space_group_name_H-M   'P 1'
#
loop_
_entity.id
_entity.type
_entity.pdbx_description
1 polymer ?
#
loop_
_entity_poly.entity_id
_entity_poly.type
_entity_poly.pdbx_seq_one_letter_code
_entity_poly.pdbx_strand_id
1 'polypeptide(L)'
;HNIFIPISTLRIQMIKSWIWKWKTRKKQDKQFTARPRKETYWEMIQYDWSYHLWFEWRNWTQYQCLLVAIDDATWKVTAKFSANEWLTETLKFWKEYVEINWKPVSIYLDKFATYKVNYPNATDDKQLPTQFWRVCNTLWIKLIFANTPQAKWRVERMNKTLQDRLVKDLRE
;
A
#
# COMPACT_ATOMS: atom_id res chain seq x y z
N HIS A 1 8.78 -38.28 34.14
CA HIS A 1 9.10 -38.26 32.69
C HIS A 1 8.31 -37.12 32.04
N ASN A 2 9.03 -36.07 31.63
CA ASN A 2 8.42 -34.99 30.84
C ASN A 2 8.25 -35.50 29.41
N ILE A 3 7.01 -35.80 29.03
CA ILE A 3 6.68 -36.19 27.65
C ILE A 3 6.44 -34.92 26.84
N PHE A 4 7.33 -34.63 25.89
CA PHE A 4 7.16 -33.55 24.95
C PHE A 4 6.28 -34.02 23.76
N ILE A 5 5.08 -33.45 23.60
CA ILE A 5 4.19 -33.74 22.49
C ILE A 5 4.26 -32.57 21.51
N PRO A 6 4.68 -32.80 20.24
CA PRO A 6 4.64 -31.76 19.22
C PRO A 6 3.22 -31.20 19.03
N ILE A 7 3.12 -29.89 18.80
CA ILE A 7 1.83 -29.18 18.62
C ILE A 7 0.99 -29.80 17.48
N SER A 8 1.64 -30.25 16.40
CA SER A 8 0.97 -30.94 15.29
C SER A 8 0.29 -32.24 15.74
N THR A 9 0.97 -33.04 16.55
CA THR A 9 0.44 -34.32 17.10
C THR A 9 -0.70 -34.04 18.06
N LEU A 10 -0.55 -33.06 18.95
CA LEU A 10 -1.62 -32.64 19.87
C LEU A 10 -2.87 -32.19 19.09
N ARG A 11 -2.70 -31.37 18.05
CA ARG A 11 -3.80 -30.91 17.20
C ARG A 11 -4.54 -32.07 16.53
N ILE A 12 -3.82 -33.05 16.00
CA ILE A 12 -4.42 -34.26 15.39
C ILE A 12 -5.22 -35.04 16.41
N GLN A 13 -4.72 -35.23 17.61
CA GLN A 13 -5.41 -35.94 18.68
C GLN A 13 -6.68 -35.20 19.12
N MET A 14 -6.62 -33.87 19.26
CA MET A 14 -7.78 -33.06 19.61
C MET A 14 -8.88 -33.12 18.54
N ILE A 15 -8.52 -33.22 17.26
CA ILE A 15 -9.47 -33.42 16.17
C ILE A 15 -10.10 -34.81 16.26
N LYS A 16 -9.29 -35.87 16.46
CA LYS A 16 -9.77 -37.25 16.60
C LYS A 16 -10.70 -37.44 17.80
N SER A 17 -10.40 -36.75 18.89
CA SER A 17 -11.22 -36.79 20.13
C SER A 17 -12.42 -35.83 20.11
N TRP A 18 -12.75 -35.22 18.98
CA TRP A 18 -13.85 -34.25 18.82
C TRP A 18 -13.76 -33.02 19.75
N ILE A 19 -12.66 -32.82 20.45
CA ILE A 19 -12.43 -31.66 21.31
C ILE A 19 -12.24 -30.39 20.50
N TRP A 20 -11.68 -30.52 19.28
CA TRP A 20 -11.45 -29.41 18.39
C TRP A 20 -11.93 -29.70 16.97
N LYS A 21 -12.80 -28.83 16.44
CA LYS A 21 -13.28 -28.91 15.08
C LYS A 21 -12.48 -27.98 14.18
N TRP A 22 -12.00 -28.50 13.06
CA TRP A 22 -11.37 -27.67 12.03
C TRP A 22 -12.39 -26.65 11.51
N LYS A 23 -12.14 -25.35 11.73
CA LYS A 23 -12.93 -24.31 11.09
C LYS A 23 -12.56 -24.27 9.61
N THR A 24 -13.29 -24.96 8.77
CA THR A 24 -13.24 -24.72 7.32
C THR A 24 -13.74 -23.30 7.08
N ARG A 25 -12.84 -22.38 6.76
CA ARG A 25 -13.27 -21.09 6.20
C ARG A 25 -14.04 -21.42 4.94
N LYS A 26 -15.36 -21.17 4.91
CA LYS A 26 -16.11 -21.11 3.66
C LYS A 26 -15.36 -20.14 2.77
N LYS A 27 -14.70 -20.62 1.71
CA LYS A 27 -14.24 -19.78 0.61
C LYS A 27 -15.50 -19.14 0.06
N GLN A 28 -15.79 -17.91 0.44
CA GLN A 28 -16.68 -17.10 -0.36
C GLN A 28 -15.94 -16.90 -1.67
N ASP A 29 -16.44 -17.45 -2.75
CA ASP A 29 -16.03 -17.11 -4.12
C ASP A 29 -16.43 -15.66 -4.36
N LYS A 30 -15.64 -14.74 -3.79
CA LYS A 30 -15.70 -13.34 -4.16
C LYS A 30 -15.07 -13.27 -5.55
N GLN A 31 -15.90 -13.23 -6.58
CA GLN A 31 -15.46 -12.85 -7.91
C GLN A 31 -14.92 -11.42 -7.81
N PHE A 32 -13.60 -11.30 -7.73
CA PHE A 32 -12.92 -10.02 -7.77
C PHE A 32 -12.83 -9.57 -9.22
N THR A 33 -13.75 -8.73 -9.62
CA THR A 33 -13.67 -8.05 -10.91
C THR A 33 -12.51 -7.04 -10.81
N ALA A 34 -11.43 -7.32 -11.53
CA ALA A 34 -10.31 -6.37 -11.61
C ALA A 34 -10.83 -5.07 -12.24
N ARG A 35 -10.55 -3.95 -11.61
CA ARG A 35 -10.89 -2.64 -12.16
C ARG A 35 -10.21 -2.47 -13.54
N PRO A 36 -10.94 -2.02 -14.58
CA PRO A 36 -10.34 -1.73 -15.87
C PRO A 36 -9.26 -0.65 -15.74
N ARG A 37 -8.24 -0.75 -16.57
CA ARG A 37 -7.19 0.26 -16.68
C ARG A 37 -7.76 1.59 -17.14
N LYS A 38 -7.08 2.67 -16.75
CA LYS A 38 -7.28 3.96 -17.39
C LYS A 38 -6.62 3.95 -18.77
N GLU A 39 -7.18 4.70 -19.68
CA GLU A 39 -6.72 4.73 -21.07
C GLU A 39 -5.65 5.81 -21.27
N THR A 40 -5.77 6.90 -20.53
CA THR A 40 -4.96 8.09 -20.74
C THR A 40 -3.93 8.28 -19.62
N TYR A 41 -2.71 8.68 -20.00
CA TYR A 41 -1.69 9.13 -19.06
C TYR A 41 -2.21 10.30 -18.20
N TRP A 42 -1.82 10.38 -16.92
CA TRP A 42 -2.28 11.30 -15.86
C TRP A 42 -3.72 11.14 -15.39
N GLU A 43 -4.52 10.30 -16.00
CA GLU A 43 -5.90 10.12 -15.56
C GLU A 43 -5.99 9.57 -14.15
N MET A 44 -5.08 8.66 -13.80
CA MET A 44 -4.99 8.11 -12.46
C MET A 44 -3.59 7.62 -12.11
N ILE A 45 -3.09 8.10 -10.99
CA ILE A 45 -1.81 7.68 -10.42
C ILE A 45 -2.08 6.81 -9.18
N GLN A 46 -1.54 5.61 -9.15
CA GLN A 46 -1.53 4.78 -7.95
C GLN A 46 -0.34 5.18 -7.10
N TYR A 47 -0.58 5.52 -5.83
CA TYR A 47 0.45 5.96 -4.89
C TYR A 47 0.53 5.02 -3.70
N ASP A 48 1.76 4.71 -3.31
CA ASP A 48 2.08 3.87 -2.16
C ASP A 48 3.47 4.18 -1.63
N TRP A 49 3.82 3.61 -0.49
CA TRP A 49 5.17 3.64 0.06
C TRP A 49 5.60 2.23 0.46
N SER A 50 6.91 2.04 0.50
CA SER A 50 7.51 0.76 0.86
C SER A 50 8.72 0.95 1.74
N TYR A 51 8.68 0.37 2.93
CA TYR A 51 9.84 0.25 3.80
C TYR A 51 10.62 -1.00 3.46
N HIS A 52 11.91 -0.84 3.22
CA HIS A 52 12.81 -1.96 2.95
C HIS A 52 14.25 -1.59 3.30
N LEU A 53 15.13 -2.59 3.38
CA LEU A 53 16.59 -2.39 3.49
C LEU A 53 17.17 -2.04 2.12
N TRP A 54 16.78 -0.90 1.57
CA TRP A 54 17.12 -0.50 0.20
C TRP A 54 18.61 -0.44 -0.07
N PHE A 55 19.39 0.03 0.93
CA PHE A 55 20.85 0.12 0.85
C PHE A 55 21.52 -1.02 1.62
N GLU A 56 20.76 -2.01 2.04
CA GLU A 56 21.21 -3.11 2.89
C GLU A 56 21.85 -2.55 4.18
N TRP A 57 23.05 -3.03 4.57
CA TRP A 57 23.76 -2.55 5.74
C TRP A 57 24.79 -1.44 5.41
N ARG A 58 24.76 -0.96 4.19
CA ARG A 58 25.60 0.17 3.77
C ARG A 58 25.09 1.45 4.45
N ASN A 59 25.99 2.26 4.96
CA ASN A 59 25.68 3.53 5.64
C ASN A 59 24.88 3.44 6.95
N TRP A 60 24.90 2.30 7.64
CA TRP A 60 24.25 2.09 8.95
C TRP A 60 22.75 2.39 8.98
N THR A 61 22.09 2.48 7.86
CA THR A 61 20.67 2.74 7.75
C THR A 61 19.89 1.41 7.75
N GLN A 62 18.95 1.28 8.67
CA GLN A 62 18.17 0.04 8.80
C GLN A 62 17.10 -0.06 7.71
N TYR A 63 16.01 0.66 7.86
CA TYR A 63 14.90 0.68 6.91
C TYR A 63 14.69 2.09 6.38
N GLN A 64 14.49 2.20 5.09
CA GLN A 64 14.18 3.47 4.45
C GLN A 64 12.87 3.38 3.71
N CYS A 65 12.18 4.49 3.63
CA CYS A 65 10.92 4.63 2.94
C CYS A 65 11.18 4.98 1.46
N LEU A 66 10.58 4.23 0.56
CA LEU A 66 10.49 4.58 -0.86
C LEU A 66 9.04 4.98 -1.16
N LEU A 67 8.85 6.23 -1.57
CA LEU A 67 7.56 6.74 -2.05
C LEU A 67 7.46 6.41 -3.54
N VAL A 68 6.35 5.83 -3.97
CA VAL A 68 6.18 5.32 -5.35
C VAL A 68 4.85 5.78 -5.92
N ALA A 69 4.90 6.42 -7.08
CA ALA A 69 3.74 6.80 -7.88
C ALA A 69 3.80 6.08 -9.22
N ILE A 70 2.73 5.41 -9.61
CA ILE A 70 2.63 4.64 -10.85
C ILE A 70 1.43 5.12 -11.64
N ASP A 71 1.66 5.50 -12.87
CA ASP A 71 0.57 5.80 -13.80
C ASP A 71 -0.18 4.53 -14.21
N ASP A 72 -1.51 4.55 -14.06
CA ASP A 72 -2.35 3.37 -14.29
C ASP A 72 -2.43 2.97 -15.76
N ALA A 73 -2.31 3.91 -16.68
CA ALA A 73 -2.37 3.68 -18.11
C ALA A 73 -1.02 3.19 -18.66
N THR A 74 0.07 3.87 -18.34
CA THR A 74 1.37 3.69 -19.01
C THR A 74 2.38 2.86 -18.22
N TRP A 75 2.15 2.61 -16.93
CA TRP A 75 3.11 2.03 -15.99
C TRP A 75 4.34 2.89 -15.71
N LYS A 76 4.33 4.15 -16.14
CA LYS A 76 5.41 5.06 -15.78
C LYS A 76 5.51 5.17 -14.26
N VAL A 77 6.70 4.94 -13.75
CA VAL A 77 7.01 4.97 -12.32
C VAL A 77 7.79 6.24 -11.99
N THR A 78 7.36 6.93 -10.96
CA THR A 78 8.12 7.97 -10.28
C THR A 78 8.33 7.51 -8.85
N ALA A 79 9.59 7.44 -8.41
CA ALA A 79 9.93 6.99 -7.07
C ALA A 79 10.96 7.92 -6.44
N LYS A 80 10.88 8.07 -5.10
CA LYS A 80 11.80 8.90 -4.32
C LYS A 80 12.05 8.29 -2.96
N PHE A 81 13.30 8.23 -2.55
CA PHE A 81 13.63 7.90 -1.16
C PHE A 81 13.26 9.03 -0.22
N SER A 82 12.72 8.66 0.92
CA SER A 82 12.28 9.58 1.97
C SER A 82 12.67 9.03 3.33
N ALA A 83 12.77 9.91 4.31
CA ALA A 83 12.98 9.50 5.70
C ALA A 83 11.78 8.71 6.24
N ASN A 84 10.58 9.04 5.80
CA ASN A 84 9.32 8.43 6.23
C ASN A 84 8.18 8.76 5.25
N GLU A 85 6.98 8.20 5.50
CA GLU A 85 5.76 8.43 4.74
C GLU A 85 4.90 9.58 5.29
N TRP A 86 5.42 10.40 6.20
CA TRP A 86 4.66 11.46 6.83
C TRP A 86 4.16 12.50 5.84
N LEU A 87 3.17 13.24 6.25
CA LEU A 87 2.50 14.23 5.42
C LEU A 87 3.46 15.19 4.71
N THR A 88 4.46 15.70 5.43
CA THR A 88 5.43 16.67 4.89
C THR A 88 6.22 16.07 3.72
N GLU A 89 6.71 14.84 3.87
CA GLU A 89 7.48 14.16 2.84
C GLU A 89 6.58 13.76 1.66
N THR A 90 5.37 13.31 1.94
CA THR A 90 4.35 13.06 0.92
C THR A 90 4.03 14.33 0.11
N LEU A 91 3.86 15.48 0.77
CA LEU A 91 3.58 16.74 0.07
C LEU A 91 4.77 17.24 -0.75
N LYS A 92 6.00 17.07 -0.26
CA LYS A 92 7.23 17.36 -1.04
C LYS A 92 7.30 16.49 -2.29
N PHE A 93 7.06 15.18 -2.13
CA PHE A 93 7.03 14.25 -3.26
C PHE A 93 6.01 14.66 -4.31
N TRP A 94 4.77 14.99 -3.89
CA TRP A 94 3.71 15.37 -4.82
C TRP A 94 3.95 16.73 -5.48
N LYS A 95 4.58 17.68 -4.76
CA LYS A 95 5.02 18.95 -5.37
C LYS A 95 5.98 18.68 -6.52
N GLU A 96 7.07 17.96 -6.27
CA GLU A 96 8.05 17.60 -7.29
C GLU A 96 7.44 16.79 -8.44
N TYR A 97 6.53 15.85 -8.09
CA TYR A 97 5.82 15.05 -9.10
C TYR A 97 5.05 15.94 -10.07
N VAL A 98 4.28 16.90 -9.56
CA VAL A 98 3.46 17.80 -10.38
C VAL A 98 4.34 18.75 -11.22
N GLU A 99 5.44 19.20 -10.68
CA GLU A 99 6.41 20.05 -11.40
C GLU A 99 7.03 19.31 -12.61
N ILE A 100 7.32 18.02 -12.48
CA ILE A 100 7.96 17.20 -13.52
C ILE A 100 6.95 16.58 -14.49
N ASN A 101 5.87 16.03 -13.96
CA ASN A 101 4.96 15.17 -14.72
C ASN A 101 3.59 15.78 -15.00
N TRP A 102 3.36 17.02 -14.57
CA TRP A 102 2.04 17.64 -14.62
C TRP A 102 1.07 17.09 -13.56
N LYS A 103 -0.05 17.75 -13.40
CA LYS A 103 -1.07 17.45 -12.38
C LYS A 103 -1.95 16.26 -12.81
N PRO A 104 -2.06 15.18 -12.00
CA PRO A 104 -2.95 14.07 -12.32
C PRO A 104 -4.43 14.46 -12.10
N VAL A 105 -5.34 13.78 -12.80
CA VAL A 105 -6.78 13.93 -12.57
C VAL A 105 -7.20 13.27 -11.26
N SER A 106 -6.62 12.13 -10.94
CA SER A 106 -6.90 11.41 -9.71
C SER A 106 -5.70 10.68 -9.12
N ILE A 107 -5.71 10.55 -7.80
CA ILE A 107 -4.72 9.75 -7.05
C ILE A 107 -5.46 8.61 -6.37
N TYR A 108 -4.99 7.38 -6.61
CA TYR A 108 -5.49 6.16 -6.02
C TYR A 108 -4.56 5.71 -4.89
N LEU A 109 -5.07 5.65 -3.66
CA LEU A 109 -4.27 5.40 -2.46
C LEU A 109 -5.02 4.55 -1.43
N ASP A 110 -4.30 4.10 -0.41
CA ASP A 110 -4.89 3.33 0.68
C ASP A 110 -5.64 4.24 1.68
N LYS A 111 -6.51 3.62 2.47
CA LYS A 111 -7.23 4.28 3.58
C LYS A 111 -6.33 4.52 4.79
N PHE A 112 -5.16 5.08 4.58
CA PHE A 112 -4.24 5.41 5.66
C PHE A 112 -4.66 6.72 6.36
N ALA A 113 -4.40 6.82 7.66
CA ALA A 113 -4.84 7.96 8.47
C ALA A 113 -4.34 9.33 7.98
N THR A 114 -3.18 9.38 7.34
CA THR A 114 -2.65 10.61 6.74
C THR A 114 -3.55 11.15 5.61
N TYR A 115 -4.28 10.27 4.93
CA TYR A 115 -5.11 10.63 3.77
C TYR A 115 -6.59 10.67 4.12
N LYS A 116 -7.01 9.88 5.10
CA LYS A 116 -8.39 9.81 5.56
C LYS A 116 -8.45 9.66 7.08
N VAL A 117 -9.22 10.51 7.73
CA VAL A 117 -9.49 10.38 9.16
C VAL A 117 -10.56 9.31 9.37
N ASN A 118 -10.18 8.20 10.03
CA ASN A 118 -11.07 7.10 10.38
C ASN A 118 -11.42 7.20 11.88
N TYR A 119 -12.41 7.98 12.25
CA TYR A 119 -12.95 7.95 13.63
C TYR A 119 -14.08 6.93 13.73
N PRO A 120 -14.04 6.00 14.72
CA PRO A 120 -15.09 4.99 14.91
C PRO A 120 -16.48 5.60 15.20
N ASN A 121 -16.52 6.84 15.71
CA ASN A 121 -17.74 7.54 16.13
C ASN A 121 -18.10 8.75 15.23
N ALA A 122 -17.45 8.91 14.09
CA ALA A 122 -17.89 9.92 13.13
C ALA A 122 -19.18 9.41 12.48
N THR A 123 -20.31 9.95 12.89
CA THR A 123 -21.56 9.83 12.13
C THR A 123 -21.27 10.18 10.67
N ASP A 124 -21.75 9.37 9.75
CA ASP A 124 -21.34 9.20 8.35
C ASP A 124 -21.15 10.47 7.48
N ASP A 125 -21.53 11.66 7.94
CA ASP A 125 -21.56 12.88 7.13
C ASP A 125 -20.44 13.90 7.37
N LYS A 126 -19.51 13.67 8.32
CA LYS A 126 -18.42 14.63 8.60
C LYS A 126 -17.06 13.95 8.66
N GLN A 127 -16.59 13.49 7.52
CA GLN A 127 -15.17 13.16 7.37
C GLN A 127 -14.36 14.45 7.49
N LEU A 128 -13.65 14.62 8.60
CA LEU A 128 -12.74 15.76 8.76
C LEU A 128 -11.68 15.69 7.66
N PRO A 129 -11.55 16.74 6.82
CA PRO A 129 -10.60 16.72 5.73
C PRO A 129 -9.17 16.76 6.27
N THR A 130 -8.34 15.78 5.84
CA THR A 130 -6.90 15.81 6.14
C THR A 130 -6.23 16.96 5.37
N GLN A 131 -5.04 17.39 5.80
CA GLN A 131 -4.28 18.41 5.07
C GLN A 131 -3.95 17.95 3.65
N PHE A 132 -3.64 16.68 3.45
CA PHE A 132 -3.42 16.13 2.12
C PHE A 132 -4.67 16.26 1.24
N TRP A 133 -5.84 15.93 1.79
CA TRP A 133 -7.12 16.11 1.09
C TRP A 133 -7.35 17.56 0.68
N ARG A 134 -7.08 18.51 1.60
CA ARG A 134 -7.25 19.96 1.32
C ARG A 134 -6.38 20.41 0.15
N VAL A 135 -5.10 20.02 0.15
CA VAL A 135 -4.18 20.33 -0.96
C VAL A 135 -4.66 19.74 -2.27
N CYS A 136 -5.04 18.47 -2.28
CA CYS A 136 -5.56 17.80 -3.48
C CYS A 136 -6.84 18.48 -3.98
N ASN A 137 -7.75 18.84 -3.08
CA ASN A 137 -8.99 19.52 -3.43
C ASN A 137 -8.73 20.92 -4.04
N THR A 138 -7.80 21.69 -3.48
CA THR A 138 -7.39 22.99 -4.03
C THR A 138 -6.79 22.85 -5.43
N LEU A 139 -6.09 21.76 -5.69
CA LEU A 139 -5.51 21.45 -6.99
C LEU A 139 -6.48 20.73 -7.95
N TRP A 140 -7.72 20.50 -7.54
CA TRP A 140 -8.72 19.75 -8.32
C TRP A 140 -8.28 18.33 -8.65
N ILE A 141 -7.54 17.68 -7.73
CA ILE A 141 -7.12 16.30 -7.84
C ILE A 141 -8.09 15.43 -7.05
N LYS A 142 -8.73 14.48 -7.71
CA LYS A 142 -9.67 13.54 -7.07
C LYS A 142 -8.91 12.47 -6.29
N LEU A 143 -9.20 12.31 -5.00
CA LEU A 143 -8.69 11.17 -4.21
C LEU A 143 -9.64 9.99 -4.32
N ILE A 144 -9.09 8.81 -4.61
CA ILE A 144 -9.82 7.54 -4.70
C ILE A 144 -9.18 6.58 -3.71
N PHE A 145 -9.96 6.12 -2.73
CA PHE A 145 -9.47 5.22 -1.69
C PHE A 145 -9.74 3.75 -2.04
N ALA A 146 -8.71 2.93 -1.95
CA ALA A 146 -8.82 1.49 -2.15
C ALA A 146 -9.74 0.86 -1.08
N ASN A 147 -10.78 0.16 -1.52
CA ASN A 147 -11.68 -0.56 -0.60
C ASN A 147 -11.20 -1.98 -0.30
N THR A 148 -10.31 -2.53 -1.12
CA THR A 148 -9.78 -3.89 -0.97
C THR A 148 -8.28 -3.91 -1.28
N PRO A 149 -7.50 -4.78 -0.62
CA PRO A 149 -6.07 -4.94 -0.92
C PRO A 149 -5.82 -5.27 -2.40
N GLN A 150 -6.68 -6.10 -3.01
CA GLN A 150 -6.55 -6.49 -4.41
C GLN A 150 -6.65 -5.32 -5.39
N ALA A 151 -7.27 -4.23 -4.98
CA ALA A 151 -7.40 -3.04 -5.81
C ALA A 151 -6.07 -2.32 -6.07
N LYS A 152 -5.04 -2.59 -5.24
CA LYS A 152 -3.69 -1.99 -5.33
C LYS A 152 -2.61 -2.97 -5.84
N TRP A 153 -3.00 -4.12 -6.40
CA TRP A 153 -2.06 -5.16 -6.81
C TRP A 153 -0.93 -4.68 -7.74
N ARG A 154 -1.15 -3.60 -8.50
CA ARG A 154 -0.15 -3.05 -9.43
C ARG A 154 1.00 -2.37 -8.69
N VAL A 155 0.68 -1.48 -7.76
CA VAL A 155 1.71 -0.80 -6.97
C VAL A 155 2.40 -1.79 -6.02
N GLU A 156 1.67 -2.76 -5.46
CA GLU A 156 2.26 -3.83 -4.66
C GLU A 156 3.23 -4.70 -5.47
N ARG A 157 2.86 -5.06 -6.71
CA ARG A 157 3.74 -5.79 -7.62
C ARG A 157 4.98 -4.97 -7.97
N MET A 158 4.81 -3.66 -8.23
CA MET A 158 5.93 -2.78 -8.51
C MET A 158 6.86 -2.68 -7.31
N ASN A 159 6.33 -2.49 -6.11
CA ASN A 159 7.12 -2.46 -4.88
C ASN A 159 7.96 -3.73 -4.71
N LYS A 160 7.38 -4.92 -4.97
CA LYS A 160 8.14 -6.18 -4.97
C LYS A 160 9.23 -6.21 -6.03
N THR A 161 8.95 -5.72 -7.23
CA THR A 161 9.94 -5.65 -8.32
C THR A 161 11.09 -4.70 -7.95
N LEU A 162 10.78 -3.55 -7.38
CA LEU A 162 11.78 -2.60 -6.91
C LEU A 162 12.62 -3.19 -5.76
N GLN A 163 11.99 -3.87 -4.81
CA GLN A 163 12.71 -4.55 -3.72
C GLN A 163 13.68 -5.63 -4.23
N ASP A 164 13.31 -6.36 -5.27
CA ASP A 164 14.20 -7.38 -5.85
C ASP A 164 15.31 -6.80 -6.74
N ARG A 165 15.02 -5.79 -7.54
CA ARG A 165 15.94 -5.27 -8.56
C ARG A 165 16.72 -4.05 -8.09
N LEU A 166 16.03 -3.03 -7.58
CA LEU A 166 16.66 -1.77 -7.22
C LEU A 166 17.73 -1.95 -6.12
N VAL A 167 17.52 -2.85 -5.16
CA VAL A 167 18.52 -3.17 -4.13
C VAL A 167 19.80 -3.70 -4.75
N LYS A 168 19.70 -4.51 -5.81
CA LYS A 168 20.85 -5.06 -6.52
C LYS A 168 21.56 -3.99 -7.34
N ASP A 169 20.80 -3.16 -8.04
CA ASP A 169 21.33 -2.08 -8.88
C ASP A 169 22.02 -0.99 -8.03
N LEU A 170 21.56 -0.77 -6.80
CA LEU A 170 22.19 0.16 -5.87
C LEU A 170 23.51 -0.34 -5.25
N ARG A 171 23.95 -1.57 -5.57
CA ARG A 171 25.25 -2.11 -5.12
C ARG A 171 26.42 -1.65 -5.98
N GLU A 172 26.14 -1.25 -7.20
CA GLU A 172 27.11 -0.70 -8.16
C GLU A 172 27.41 0.78 -7.85
#